data_3110f16012e94c3c22e198c18989c67a
#
_entry.id   3110f16012e94c3c22e198c18989c67a
#
_cell.length_a   1.000
_cell.length_b   1.000
_cell.length_c   1.000
_cell.angle_alpha   90.00
_cell.angle_beta   90.00
_cell.angle_gamma   90.00
#
_symmetry.space_group_name_H-M   'P 1'
#
loop_
_entity.id
_entity.type
_entity.pdbx_description
1 polymer ?
#
loop_
_entity_poly.entity_id
_entity_poly.type
_entity_poly.pdbx_seq_one_letter_code
_entity_poly.pdbx_strand_id
1 'polypeptide(L)'
;MKKLITVVLMLLPIMALAQNRPQDWAQFGRYAEANSALTEKPFAVLYGDSITDSWPKTHPDFFKENNLAGRGISGQTTSQILVRMQQDVVSLAPKYVVILCGINDIAKNEGYAPDFKSMLGSIRSMCQIAKANKIRPILCTLLPSYKLSWRPEIENPLPDVQEFNSMLKEYAREAGIKVIDYYEAFADADGKMPAVYSADTVHPNAEGYAVMEGLVLKALGIRK
;
A
#
# COMPACT_ATOMS: atom_id res chain seq x y z
N MET A 1 -44.42 -64.45 12.86
CA MET A 1 -44.11 -63.16 13.41
C MET A 1 -42.85 -62.67 12.72
N LYS A 2 -42.94 -61.81 11.69
CA LYS A 2 -41.80 -61.25 10.98
C LYS A 2 -41.42 -59.93 11.66
N LYS A 3 -40.22 -59.85 12.21
CA LYS A 3 -39.68 -58.62 12.78
C LYS A 3 -39.22 -57.70 11.65
N LEU A 4 -39.91 -56.60 11.51
CA LEU A 4 -39.53 -55.51 10.60
C LEU A 4 -38.38 -54.75 11.24
N ILE A 5 -37.20 -54.85 10.65
CA ILE A 5 -36.05 -54.05 11.08
C ILE A 5 -36.15 -52.72 10.33
N THR A 6 -36.55 -51.66 11.02
CA THR A 6 -36.55 -50.32 10.49
C THR A 6 -35.11 -49.77 10.56
N VAL A 7 -34.45 -49.72 9.42
CA VAL A 7 -33.16 -49.04 9.28
C VAL A 7 -33.43 -47.54 9.20
N VAL A 8 -33.19 -46.81 10.27
CA VAL A 8 -33.19 -45.35 10.28
C VAL A 8 -31.88 -44.90 9.65
N LEU A 9 -31.91 -44.54 8.37
CA LEU A 9 -30.82 -43.80 7.75
C LEU A 9 -30.79 -42.40 8.39
N MET A 10 -29.89 -42.16 9.30
CA MET A 10 -29.53 -40.82 9.71
C MET A 10 -28.84 -40.13 8.51
N LEU A 11 -29.61 -39.34 7.79
CA LEU A 11 -29.07 -38.32 6.90
C LEU A 11 -28.33 -37.28 7.77
N LEU A 12 -27.05 -37.51 8.04
CA LEU A 12 -26.17 -36.45 8.49
C LEU A 12 -26.24 -35.36 7.43
N PRO A 13 -26.60 -34.11 7.78
CA PRO A 13 -26.40 -33.01 6.86
C PRO A 13 -24.92 -33.02 6.52
N ILE A 14 -24.58 -33.32 5.28
CA ILE A 14 -23.29 -32.92 4.73
C ILE A 14 -23.34 -31.40 4.78
N MET A 15 -22.93 -30.83 5.94
CA MET A 15 -22.48 -29.47 5.97
C MET A 15 -21.38 -29.45 4.91
N ALA A 16 -21.71 -28.90 3.76
CA ALA A 16 -20.72 -28.50 2.80
C ALA A 16 -19.75 -27.65 3.63
N LEU A 17 -18.63 -28.27 3.99
CA LEU A 17 -17.44 -27.54 4.37
C LEU A 17 -17.23 -26.63 3.17
N ALA A 18 -17.79 -25.41 3.24
CA ALA A 18 -17.35 -24.33 2.40
C ALA A 18 -15.84 -24.42 2.57
N GLN A 19 -15.18 -25.00 1.58
CA GLN A 19 -13.73 -25.03 1.56
C GLN A 19 -13.37 -23.56 1.68
N ASN A 20 -12.96 -23.14 2.88
CA ASN A 20 -12.19 -21.95 3.07
C ASN A 20 -10.96 -22.16 2.21
N ARG A 21 -11.10 -21.90 0.92
CA ARG A 21 -9.92 -21.69 0.08
C ARG A 21 -9.16 -20.61 0.82
N PRO A 22 -7.90 -20.84 1.16
CA PRO A 22 -7.10 -19.80 1.79
C PRO A 22 -7.31 -18.56 0.93
N GLN A 23 -7.95 -17.55 1.53
CA GLN A 23 -8.16 -16.30 0.82
C GLN A 23 -6.77 -15.83 0.43
N ASP A 24 -6.58 -15.40 -0.82
CA ASP A 24 -5.33 -14.78 -1.25
C ASP A 24 -5.15 -13.46 -0.49
N TRP A 25 -4.67 -13.59 0.76
CA TRP A 25 -4.60 -12.52 1.75
C TRP A 25 -3.85 -11.31 1.23
N ALA A 26 -2.79 -11.52 0.44
CA ALA A 26 -2.00 -10.43 -0.12
C ALA A 26 -2.38 -10.10 -1.57
N GLN A 27 -3.39 -10.77 -2.14
CA GLN A 27 -3.82 -10.58 -3.52
C GLN A 27 -2.68 -10.74 -4.54
N PHE A 28 -1.94 -11.85 -4.43
CA PHE A 28 -0.79 -12.16 -5.29
C PHE A 28 -1.14 -12.17 -6.79
N GLY A 29 -2.38 -12.55 -7.14
CA GLY A 29 -2.84 -12.56 -8.53
C GLY A 29 -3.15 -11.18 -9.11
N ARG A 30 -3.26 -10.12 -8.28
CA ARG A 30 -3.80 -8.82 -8.67
C ARG A 30 -3.11 -8.19 -9.88
N TYR A 31 -1.81 -8.31 -9.97
CA TYR A 31 -1.00 -7.70 -11.03
C TYR A 31 -0.33 -8.73 -11.95
N ALA A 32 -0.66 -10.03 -11.85
CA ALA A 32 0.01 -11.08 -12.63
C ALA A 32 -0.08 -10.83 -14.14
N GLU A 33 -1.26 -10.49 -14.67
CA GLU A 33 -1.46 -10.17 -16.08
C GLU A 33 -0.73 -8.87 -16.47
N ALA A 34 -0.91 -7.79 -15.69
CA ALA A 34 -0.26 -6.52 -15.95
C ALA A 34 1.28 -6.61 -15.87
N ASN A 35 1.81 -7.47 -15.00
CA ASN A 35 3.25 -7.71 -14.90
C ASN A 35 3.78 -8.48 -16.11
N SER A 36 3.04 -9.48 -16.59
CA SER A 36 3.41 -10.27 -17.77
C SER A 36 3.26 -9.49 -19.10
N ALA A 37 2.39 -8.49 -19.12
CA ALA A 37 2.17 -7.65 -20.31
C ALA A 37 3.21 -6.54 -20.50
N LEU A 38 4.10 -6.31 -19.53
CA LEU A 38 5.16 -5.32 -19.64
C LEU A 38 6.16 -5.74 -20.73
N THR A 39 6.33 -4.91 -21.74
CA THR A 39 7.30 -5.13 -22.84
C THR A 39 8.69 -4.59 -22.51
N GLU A 40 8.78 -3.72 -21.53
CA GLU A 40 10.04 -3.15 -21.04
C GLU A 40 10.04 -2.99 -19.52
N LYS A 41 11.23 -2.87 -18.94
CA LYS A 41 11.38 -2.64 -17.50
C LYS A 41 10.88 -1.24 -17.16
N PRO A 42 9.99 -1.09 -16.16
CA PRO A 42 9.58 0.24 -15.71
C PRO A 42 10.78 1.00 -15.12
N PHE A 43 10.83 2.31 -15.35
CA PHE A 43 11.85 3.15 -14.72
C PHE A 43 11.72 3.14 -13.19
N ALA A 44 10.48 3.21 -12.71
CA ALA A 44 10.17 3.05 -11.30
C ALA A 44 8.85 2.32 -11.09
N VAL A 45 8.75 1.60 -9.97
CA VAL A 45 7.49 1.07 -9.46
C VAL A 45 7.02 1.96 -8.31
N LEU A 46 5.80 2.51 -8.42
CA LEU A 46 5.10 3.15 -7.32
C LEU A 46 4.33 2.04 -6.57
N TYR A 47 4.69 1.82 -5.31
CA TYR A 47 4.31 0.64 -4.57
C TYR A 47 3.61 1.00 -3.26
N GLY A 48 2.42 0.46 -3.02
CA GLY A 48 1.65 0.86 -1.83
C GLY A 48 0.23 0.32 -1.77
N ASP A 49 -0.62 1.13 -1.19
CA ASP A 49 -2.02 0.84 -0.88
C ASP A 49 -3.01 1.53 -1.85
N SER A 50 -4.19 1.93 -1.34
CA SER A 50 -5.26 2.57 -2.11
C SER A 50 -4.85 3.88 -2.78
N ILE A 51 -3.99 4.66 -2.15
CA ILE A 51 -3.51 5.92 -2.74
C ILE A 51 -2.73 5.62 -4.03
N THR A 52 -1.90 4.59 -4.00
CA THR A 52 -1.15 4.14 -5.18
C THR A 52 -2.04 3.40 -6.19
N ASP A 53 -3.05 2.62 -5.74
CA ASP A 53 -3.98 1.88 -6.62
C ASP A 53 -4.87 2.83 -7.45
N SER A 54 -5.30 3.94 -6.86
CA SER A 54 -6.18 4.91 -7.50
C SER A 54 -5.45 5.85 -8.47
N TRP A 55 -4.16 6.07 -8.26
CA TRP A 55 -3.39 7.04 -9.02
C TRP A 55 -3.33 6.78 -10.53
N PRO A 56 -3.00 5.57 -11.04
CA PRO A 56 -3.02 5.30 -12.48
C PRO A 56 -4.40 5.43 -13.12
N LYS A 57 -5.47 5.34 -12.33
CA LYS A 57 -6.86 5.50 -12.80
C LYS A 57 -7.22 6.98 -12.96
N THR A 58 -6.67 7.82 -12.08
CA THR A 58 -6.91 9.27 -12.08
C THR A 58 -5.99 9.99 -13.09
N HIS A 59 -4.72 9.60 -13.15
CA HIS A 59 -3.70 10.21 -13.99
C HIS A 59 -2.91 9.15 -14.80
N PRO A 60 -3.54 8.45 -15.75
CA PRO A 60 -2.89 7.36 -16.50
C PRO A 60 -1.68 7.83 -17.32
N ASP A 61 -1.73 9.03 -17.89
CA ASP A 61 -0.67 9.58 -18.73
C ASP A 61 0.62 9.83 -17.93
N PHE A 62 0.52 10.21 -16.66
CA PHE A 62 1.68 10.35 -15.79
C PHE A 62 2.52 9.07 -15.72
N PHE A 63 1.88 7.92 -15.60
CA PHE A 63 2.56 6.62 -15.56
C PHE A 63 3.16 6.25 -16.91
N LYS A 64 2.39 6.42 -17.98
CA LYS A 64 2.82 6.08 -19.34
C LYS A 64 3.99 6.94 -19.82
N GLU A 65 3.88 8.26 -19.69
CA GLU A 65 4.90 9.20 -20.18
C GLU A 65 6.24 9.07 -19.46
N ASN A 66 6.23 8.61 -18.21
CA ASN A 66 7.43 8.50 -17.38
C ASN A 66 7.92 7.04 -17.20
N ASN A 67 7.35 6.09 -17.92
CA ASN A 67 7.64 4.65 -17.83
C ASN A 67 7.57 4.16 -16.36
N LEU A 68 6.44 4.44 -15.69
CA LEU A 68 6.18 4.06 -14.31
C LEU A 68 5.17 2.93 -14.25
N ALA A 69 5.30 2.04 -13.26
CA ALA A 69 4.31 1.02 -12.97
C ALA A 69 3.67 1.27 -11.58
N GLY A 70 2.34 1.45 -11.54
CA GLY A 70 1.59 1.50 -10.29
C GLY A 70 1.27 0.09 -9.80
N ARG A 71 1.66 -0.23 -8.57
CA ARG A 71 1.44 -1.53 -7.91
C ARG A 71 0.86 -1.33 -6.51
N GLY A 72 -0.16 -0.48 -6.41
CA GLY A 72 -0.95 -0.29 -5.21
C GLY A 72 -2.10 -1.28 -5.11
N ILE A 73 -2.47 -1.68 -3.91
CA ILE A 73 -3.68 -2.46 -3.66
C ILE A 73 -4.43 -1.85 -2.47
N SER A 74 -5.67 -1.44 -2.73
CA SER A 74 -6.51 -0.77 -1.75
C SER A 74 -6.68 -1.58 -0.47
N GLY A 75 -6.56 -0.91 0.68
CA GLY A 75 -6.77 -1.50 2.00
C GLY A 75 -5.59 -2.28 2.57
N GLN A 76 -4.52 -2.50 1.80
CA GLN A 76 -3.39 -3.30 2.26
C GLN A 76 -2.54 -2.62 3.32
N THR A 77 -2.15 -3.41 4.32
CA THR A 77 -1.20 -3.07 5.38
C THR A 77 0.25 -3.27 4.94
N THR A 78 1.18 -2.76 5.73
CA THR A 78 2.63 -2.90 5.46
C THR A 78 3.08 -4.35 5.30
N SER A 79 2.49 -5.29 6.04
CA SER A 79 2.80 -6.73 5.96
C SER A 79 2.30 -7.37 4.67
N GLN A 80 1.10 -7.02 4.20
CA GLN A 80 0.56 -7.49 2.92
C GLN A 80 1.38 -6.94 1.74
N ILE A 81 1.77 -5.68 1.81
CA ILE A 81 2.63 -5.03 0.80
C ILE A 81 4.01 -5.69 0.79
N LEU A 82 4.62 -5.97 1.96
CA LEU A 82 5.92 -6.62 2.04
C LEU A 82 5.96 -7.96 1.27
N VAL A 83 4.98 -8.83 1.46
CA VAL A 83 5.04 -10.18 0.87
C VAL A 83 4.87 -10.19 -0.65
N ARG A 84 4.36 -9.11 -1.27
CA ARG A 84 4.24 -8.95 -2.72
C ARG A 84 5.50 -8.41 -3.41
N MET A 85 6.54 -8.01 -2.64
CA MET A 85 7.75 -7.36 -3.19
C MET A 85 8.39 -8.17 -4.32
N GLN A 86 8.44 -9.51 -4.20
CA GLN A 86 9.11 -10.34 -5.20
C GLN A 86 8.43 -10.21 -6.56
N GLN A 87 7.12 -10.36 -6.63
CA GLN A 87 6.39 -10.41 -7.90
C GLN A 87 6.10 -9.05 -8.49
N ASP A 88 5.80 -8.05 -7.64
CA ASP A 88 5.29 -6.75 -8.11
C ASP A 88 6.40 -5.69 -8.20
N VAL A 89 7.59 -5.99 -7.71
CA VAL A 89 8.74 -5.07 -7.77
C VAL A 89 9.99 -5.77 -8.30
N VAL A 90 10.48 -6.80 -7.60
CA VAL A 90 11.77 -7.42 -7.92
C VAL A 90 11.77 -8.05 -9.32
N SER A 91 10.72 -8.80 -9.66
CA SER A 91 10.58 -9.45 -10.97
C SER A 91 10.47 -8.47 -12.13
N LEU A 92 10.03 -7.24 -11.88
CA LEU A 92 9.97 -6.17 -12.90
C LEU A 92 11.32 -5.48 -13.10
N ALA A 93 12.25 -5.67 -12.17
CA ALA A 93 13.61 -5.12 -12.20
C ALA A 93 13.70 -3.61 -12.51
N PRO A 94 12.92 -2.74 -11.82
CA PRO A 94 12.94 -1.30 -12.02
C PRO A 94 14.26 -0.70 -11.50
N LYS A 95 14.55 0.55 -11.87
CA LYS A 95 15.66 1.30 -11.27
C LYS A 95 15.33 1.80 -9.86
N TYR A 96 14.06 2.13 -9.60
CA TYR A 96 13.58 2.65 -8.32
C TYR A 96 12.29 1.95 -7.88
N VAL A 97 12.08 1.89 -6.57
CA VAL A 97 10.76 1.62 -5.98
C VAL A 97 10.40 2.77 -5.04
N VAL A 98 9.24 3.37 -5.24
CA VAL A 98 8.69 4.45 -4.40
C VAL A 98 7.61 3.83 -3.51
N ILE A 99 7.83 3.81 -2.19
CA ILE A 99 7.01 3.06 -1.23
C ILE A 99 6.18 4.04 -0.40
N LEU A 100 4.85 3.91 -0.49
CA LEU A 100 3.87 4.63 0.32
C LEU A 100 2.92 3.62 0.96
N CYS A 101 3.01 3.40 2.26
CA CYS A 101 2.15 2.49 3.00
C CYS A 101 2.20 2.74 4.51
N GLY A 102 1.16 2.32 5.24
CA GLY A 102 1.09 2.40 6.69
C GLY A 102 -0.22 2.97 7.23
N ILE A 103 -0.98 3.72 6.44
CA ILE A 103 -2.26 4.28 6.92
C ILE A 103 -3.28 3.19 7.25
N ASN A 104 -3.26 2.06 6.53
CA ASN A 104 -4.14 0.94 6.77
C ASN A 104 -3.76 0.12 8.03
N ASP A 105 -2.51 0.16 8.44
CA ASP A 105 -2.06 -0.38 9.72
C ASP A 105 -2.62 0.47 10.87
N ILE A 106 -2.48 1.80 10.79
CA ILE A 106 -3.08 2.75 11.74
C ILE A 106 -4.60 2.57 11.78
N ALA A 107 -5.23 2.36 10.61
CA ALA A 107 -6.66 2.08 10.48
C ALA A 107 -7.07 0.70 10.99
N LYS A 108 -6.15 -0.15 11.43
CA LYS A 108 -6.44 -1.53 11.92
C LYS A 108 -7.22 -2.37 10.90
N ASN A 109 -6.89 -2.26 9.60
CA ASN A 109 -7.66 -2.93 8.55
C ASN A 109 -7.63 -4.46 8.69
N GLU A 110 -6.59 -5.05 9.26
CA GLU A 110 -6.50 -6.49 9.57
C GLU A 110 -7.10 -6.86 10.93
N GLY A 111 -7.89 -5.96 11.55
CA GLY A 111 -8.54 -6.19 12.84
C GLY A 111 -7.63 -5.94 14.05
N TYR A 112 -6.36 -5.60 13.84
CA TYR A 112 -5.41 -5.20 14.88
C TYR A 112 -4.51 -4.08 14.38
N ALA A 113 -3.92 -3.30 15.29
CA ALA A 113 -2.85 -2.36 14.98
C ALA A 113 -1.51 -3.03 15.32
N PRO A 114 -0.64 -3.29 14.34
CA PRO A 114 0.74 -3.60 14.66
C PRO A 114 1.38 -2.39 15.34
N ASP A 115 2.35 -2.62 16.22
CA ASP A 115 3.13 -1.50 16.75
C ASP A 115 3.96 -0.84 15.62
N PHE A 116 4.35 0.40 15.82
CA PHE A 116 5.09 1.15 14.80
C PHE A 116 6.46 0.54 14.48
N LYS A 117 7.07 -0.22 15.42
CA LYS A 117 8.30 -0.97 15.15
C LYS A 117 8.07 -2.07 14.13
N SER A 118 6.95 -2.79 14.23
CA SER A 118 6.57 -3.86 13.29
C SER A 118 6.24 -3.28 11.91
N MET A 119 5.49 -2.17 11.85
CA MET A 119 5.22 -1.46 10.61
C MET A 119 6.52 -1.01 9.93
N LEU A 120 7.39 -0.34 10.68
CA LEU A 120 8.70 0.10 10.20
C LEU A 120 9.60 -1.08 9.84
N GLY A 121 9.50 -2.20 10.56
CA GLY A 121 10.18 -3.46 10.27
C GLY A 121 9.82 -4.01 8.88
N SER A 122 8.54 -3.98 8.52
CA SER A 122 8.07 -4.35 7.18
C SER A 122 8.64 -3.44 6.09
N ILE A 123 8.63 -2.12 6.31
CA ILE A 123 9.22 -1.15 5.38
C ILE A 123 10.74 -1.33 5.26
N ARG A 124 11.42 -1.55 6.37
CA ARG A 124 12.86 -1.85 6.40
C ARG A 124 13.18 -3.10 5.57
N SER A 125 12.39 -4.15 5.72
CA SER A 125 12.53 -5.38 4.95
C SER A 125 12.33 -5.15 3.45
N MET A 126 11.32 -4.37 3.05
CA MET A 126 11.13 -3.97 1.66
C MET A 126 12.34 -3.21 1.10
N CYS A 127 12.90 -2.28 1.86
CA CYS A 127 14.11 -1.56 1.46
C CYS A 127 15.33 -2.47 1.30
N GLN A 128 15.50 -3.45 2.20
CA GLN A 128 16.57 -4.44 2.14
C GLN A 128 16.43 -5.35 0.91
N ILE A 129 15.22 -5.85 0.64
CA ILE A 129 14.92 -6.64 -0.57
C ILE A 129 15.23 -5.82 -1.83
N ALA A 130 14.78 -4.58 -1.90
CA ALA A 130 15.06 -3.70 -3.03
C ALA A 130 16.58 -3.52 -3.25
N LYS A 131 17.32 -3.15 -2.20
CA LYS A 131 18.79 -2.93 -2.27
C LYS A 131 19.54 -4.20 -2.69
N ALA A 132 19.15 -5.37 -2.15
CA ALA A 132 19.73 -6.67 -2.53
C ALA A 132 19.56 -6.99 -4.02
N ASN A 133 18.50 -6.48 -4.64
CA ASN A 133 18.20 -6.64 -6.06
C ASN A 133 18.62 -5.43 -6.92
N LYS A 134 19.50 -4.56 -6.42
CA LYS A 134 20.02 -3.37 -7.10
C LYS A 134 18.93 -2.33 -7.45
N ILE A 135 17.79 -2.37 -6.77
CA ILE A 135 16.69 -1.42 -6.89
C ILE A 135 16.87 -0.36 -5.79
N ARG A 136 16.75 0.91 -6.16
CA ARG A 136 16.90 2.02 -5.21
C ARG A 136 15.56 2.34 -4.56
N PRO A 137 15.38 2.11 -3.23
CA PRO A 137 14.16 2.48 -2.55
C PRO A 137 14.10 4.00 -2.32
N ILE A 138 12.89 4.53 -2.43
CA ILE A 138 12.50 5.88 -2.01
C ILE A 138 11.30 5.70 -1.10
N LEU A 139 11.33 6.28 0.09
CA LEU A 139 10.24 6.21 1.04
C LEU A 139 9.36 7.45 0.96
N CYS A 140 8.07 7.29 1.20
CA CYS A 140 7.13 8.40 1.31
C CYS A 140 6.60 8.48 2.74
N THR A 141 6.49 9.69 3.29
CA THR A 141 5.71 9.90 4.50
C THR A 141 4.23 9.70 4.21
N LEU A 142 3.47 9.26 5.22
CA LEU A 142 2.00 9.26 5.15
C LEU A 142 1.49 10.69 5.02
N LEU A 143 0.40 10.86 4.27
CA LEU A 143 -0.27 12.14 4.11
C LEU A 143 -0.92 12.56 5.45
N PRO A 144 -1.23 13.86 5.66
CA PRO A 144 -1.72 14.38 6.94
C PRO A 144 -3.20 14.04 7.18
N SER A 145 -3.50 12.74 7.25
CA SER A 145 -4.83 12.20 7.45
C SER A 145 -5.27 12.39 8.90
N TYR A 146 -6.41 13.06 9.11
CA TYR A 146 -6.94 13.35 10.44
C TYR A 146 -8.31 12.73 10.69
N LYS A 147 -8.86 12.00 9.71
CA LYS A 147 -10.12 11.27 9.82
C LYS A 147 -10.09 10.06 8.90
N LEU A 148 -10.56 8.92 9.40
CA LEU A 148 -10.71 7.68 8.64
C LEU A 148 -12.19 7.35 8.54
N SER A 149 -12.83 7.68 7.40
CA SER A 149 -14.28 7.55 7.24
C SER A 149 -14.80 6.12 7.40
N TRP A 150 -13.95 5.12 7.12
CA TRP A 150 -14.27 3.69 7.26
C TRP A 150 -13.90 3.11 8.64
N ARG A 151 -13.35 3.93 9.54
CA ARG A 151 -12.96 3.59 10.91
C ARG A 151 -13.36 4.71 11.88
N PRO A 152 -14.66 4.95 12.03
CA PRO A 152 -15.14 6.08 12.85
C PRO A 152 -14.77 5.96 14.34
N GLU A 153 -14.44 4.75 14.80
CA GLU A 153 -13.94 4.50 16.16
C GLU A 153 -12.51 5.03 16.39
N ILE A 154 -11.78 5.36 15.35
CA ILE A 154 -10.50 6.06 15.42
C ILE A 154 -10.79 7.55 15.23
N GLU A 155 -10.99 8.26 16.32
CA GLU A 155 -11.45 9.66 16.31
C GLU A 155 -10.47 10.59 15.59
N ASN A 156 -9.16 10.41 15.84
CA ASN A 156 -8.11 11.23 15.24
C ASN A 156 -6.83 10.43 15.00
N PRO A 157 -6.54 9.98 13.78
CA PRO A 157 -5.31 9.25 13.46
C PRO A 157 -4.07 10.15 13.29
N LEU A 158 -4.22 11.48 13.30
CA LEU A 158 -3.14 12.41 12.98
C LEU A 158 -1.91 12.29 13.88
N PRO A 159 -2.02 12.14 15.22
CA PRO A 159 -0.87 11.91 16.08
C PRO A 159 -0.08 10.65 15.70
N ASP A 160 -0.78 9.55 15.40
CA ASP A 160 -0.16 8.29 14.98
C ASP A 160 0.56 8.43 13.64
N VAL A 161 -0.03 9.18 12.70
CA VAL A 161 0.60 9.53 11.41
C VAL A 161 1.87 10.32 11.62
N GLN A 162 1.84 11.33 12.50
CA GLN A 162 3.00 12.18 12.79
C GLN A 162 4.14 11.37 13.46
N GLU A 163 3.80 10.55 14.45
CA GLU A 163 4.77 9.69 15.14
C GLU A 163 5.40 8.70 14.16
N PHE A 164 4.59 7.99 13.39
CA PHE A 164 5.11 7.03 12.41
C PHE A 164 5.99 7.71 11.34
N ASN A 165 5.58 8.87 10.82
CA ASN A 165 6.37 9.65 9.87
C ASN A 165 7.72 10.08 10.46
N SER A 166 7.77 10.43 11.74
CA SER A 166 9.02 10.75 12.43
C SER A 166 9.95 9.56 12.46
N MET A 167 9.47 8.38 12.86
CA MET A 167 10.25 7.14 12.88
C MET A 167 10.72 6.72 11.48
N LEU A 168 9.88 6.88 10.46
CA LEU A 168 10.21 6.57 9.06
C LEU A 168 11.32 7.50 8.54
N LYS A 169 11.24 8.80 8.81
CA LYS A 169 12.27 9.79 8.43
C LYS A 169 13.60 9.53 9.13
N GLU A 170 13.57 9.18 10.41
CA GLU A 170 14.77 8.80 11.17
C GLU A 170 15.46 7.56 10.54
N TYR A 171 14.69 6.50 10.31
CA TYR A 171 15.22 5.31 9.63
C TYR A 171 15.77 5.62 8.24
N ALA A 172 15.08 6.43 7.45
CA ALA A 172 15.54 6.79 6.11
C ALA A 172 16.85 7.56 6.14
N ARG A 173 17.01 8.48 7.10
CA ARG A 173 18.25 9.25 7.35
C ARG A 173 19.41 8.30 7.70
N GLU A 174 19.20 7.37 8.63
CA GLU A 174 20.23 6.40 9.04
C GLU A 174 20.64 5.46 7.90
N ALA A 175 19.66 5.01 7.11
CA ALA A 175 19.86 4.07 6.02
C ALA A 175 20.34 4.71 4.70
N GLY A 176 20.45 6.05 4.64
CA GLY A 176 20.79 6.81 3.44
C GLY A 176 19.75 6.66 2.33
N ILE A 177 18.45 6.58 2.70
CA ILE A 177 17.34 6.43 1.77
C ILE A 177 16.67 7.78 1.56
N LYS A 178 16.39 8.13 0.30
CA LYS A 178 15.66 9.35 -0.06
C LYS A 178 14.22 9.27 0.45
N VAL A 179 13.71 10.39 0.95
CA VAL A 179 12.30 10.54 1.36
C VAL A 179 11.59 11.55 0.46
N ILE A 180 10.37 11.23 0.06
CA ILE A 180 9.38 12.18 -0.43
C ILE A 180 8.49 12.51 0.75
N ASP A 181 8.58 13.74 1.24
CA ASP A 181 7.79 14.19 2.40
C ASP A 181 6.42 14.71 1.94
N TYR A 182 5.48 13.78 1.75
CA TYR A 182 4.10 14.14 1.43
C TYR A 182 3.40 14.83 2.60
N TYR A 183 3.75 14.47 3.86
CA TYR A 183 3.17 15.14 5.01
C TYR A 183 3.42 16.64 4.96
N GLU A 184 4.65 17.04 4.81
CA GLU A 184 5.06 18.45 4.73
C GLU A 184 4.44 19.17 3.53
N ALA A 185 4.32 18.48 2.39
CA ALA A 185 3.78 19.07 1.17
C ALA A 185 2.27 19.35 1.22
N PHE A 186 1.54 18.61 2.07
CA PHE A 186 0.07 18.68 2.13
C PHE A 186 -0.46 19.28 3.43
N ALA A 187 0.30 19.29 4.52
CA ALA A 187 -0.17 19.77 5.82
C ALA A 187 -0.47 21.26 5.79
N ASP A 188 -1.66 21.65 6.26
CA ASP A 188 -1.98 23.03 6.57
C ASP A 188 -1.35 23.48 7.91
N ALA A 189 -1.69 24.67 8.38
CA ALA A 189 -1.18 25.23 9.62
C ALA A 189 -1.56 24.39 10.87
N ASP A 190 -2.63 23.61 10.79
CA ASP A 190 -3.08 22.68 11.83
C ASP A 190 -2.48 21.26 11.66
N GLY A 191 -1.65 21.06 10.65
CA GLY A 191 -1.08 19.75 10.29
C GLY A 191 -2.04 18.80 9.59
N LYS A 192 -3.14 19.30 9.03
CA LYS A 192 -4.24 18.52 8.44
C LYS A 192 -4.22 18.56 6.90
N MET A 193 -4.81 17.54 6.28
CA MET A 193 -5.03 17.50 4.83
C MET A 193 -6.10 18.53 4.42
N PRO A 194 -5.77 19.53 3.60
CA PRO A 194 -6.76 20.48 3.09
C PRO A 194 -7.77 19.82 2.15
N ALA A 195 -9.05 20.28 2.23
CA ALA A 195 -10.14 19.73 1.42
C ALA A 195 -9.92 19.92 -0.10
N VAL A 196 -9.10 20.89 -0.52
CA VAL A 196 -8.75 21.10 -1.93
C VAL A 196 -7.99 19.92 -2.52
N TYR A 197 -7.29 19.12 -1.71
CA TYR A 197 -6.49 17.97 -2.16
C TYR A 197 -7.14 16.62 -1.90
N SER A 198 -8.14 16.55 -1.02
CA SER A 198 -8.80 15.30 -0.65
C SER A 198 -10.19 15.56 -0.08
N ALA A 199 -11.18 14.80 -0.56
CA ALA A 199 -12.55 14.89 -0.05
C ALA A 199 -12.75 14.10 1.26
N ASP A 200 -11.91 13.08 1.52
CA ASP A 200 -12.03 12.16 2.65
C ASP A 200 -10.85 12.21 3.63
N THR A 201 -9.95 13.17 3.43
CA THR A 201 -8.73 13.40 4.22
C THR A 201 -7.62 12.37 4.08
N VAL A 202 -7.79 11.36 3.22
CA VAL A 202 -6.84 10.26 3.00
C VAL A 202 -6.45 10.14 1.53
N HIS A 203 -7.45 10.05 0.65
CA HIS A 203 -7.22 9.79 -0.77
C HIS A 203 -7.12 11.10 -1.55
N PRO A 204 -5.98 11.37 -2.21
CA PRO A 204 -5.84 12.55 -3.05
C PRO A 204 -6.86 12.55 -4.20
N ASN A 205 -7.40 13.73 -4.50
CA ASN A 205 -8.11 14.00 -5.75
C ASN A 205 -7.10 14.32 -6.87
N ALA A 206 -7.56 14.77 -8.04
CA ALA A 206 -6.70 15.10 -9.17
C ALA A 206 -5.65 16.16 -8.81
N GLU A 207 -6.03 17.21 -8.11
CA GLU A 207 -5.13 18.27 -7.66
C GLU A 207 -4.08 17.74 -6.68
N GLY A 208 -4.50 16.86 -5.76
CA GLY A 208 -3.59 16.19 -4.83
C GLY A 208 -2.58 15.30 -5.55
N TYR A 209 -3.02 14.51 -6.52
CA TYR A 209 -2.09 13.70 -7.31
C TYR A 209 -1.14 14.57 -8.14
N ALA A 210 -1.56 15.69 -8.69
CA ALA A 210 -0.67 16.61 -9.41
C ALA A 210 0.49 17.11 -8.53
N VAL A 211 0.23 17.41 -7.25
CA VAL A 211 1.29 17.75 -6.28
C VAL A 211 2.23 16.55 -6.07
N MET A 212 1.68 15.35 -5.85
CA MET A 212 2.48 14.14 -5.66
C MET A 212 3.38 13.83 -6.86
N GLU A 213 2.88 14.04 -8.09
CA GLU A 213 3.62 13.84 -9.34
C GLU A 213 4.87 14.71 -9.41
N GLY A 214 4.74 16.00 -9.12
CA GLY A 214 5.87 16.92 -9.08
C GLY A 214 6.98 16.46 -8.11
N LEU A 215 6.58 15.97 -6.94
CA LEU A 215 7.50 15.46 -5.93
C LEU A 215 8.17 14.15 -6.36
N VAL A 216 7.41 13.23 -6.97
CA VAL A 216 7.95 11.97 -7.50
C VAL A 216 8.95 12.23 -8.63
N LEU A 217 8.62 13.06 -9.61
CA LEU A 217 9.54 13.42 -10.69
C LEU A 217 10.84 14.02 -10.17
N LYS A 218 10.74 14.94 -9.22
CA LYS A 218 11.91 15.53 -8.54
C LYS A 218 12.76 14.47 -7.84
N ALA A 219 12.12 13.54 -7.12
CA ALA A 219 12.81 12.48 -6.40
C ALA A 219 13.51 11.49 -7.33
N LEU A 220 12.88 11.15 -8.46
CA LEU A 220 13.41 10.27 -9.50
C LEU A 220 14.48 10.94 -10.39
N GLY A 221 14.60 12.28 -10.34
CA GLY A 221 15.49 13.05 -11.18
C GLY A 221 15.02 13.16 -12.63
N ILE A 222 13.71 13.03 -12.87
CA ILE A 222 13.08 13.25 -14.19
C ILE A 222 12.83 14.75 -14.33
N ARG A 223 13.38 15.34 -15.40
CA ARG A 223 13.16 16.75 -15.75
C ARG A 223 12.13 16.78 -16.89
N LYS A 224 11.06 17.54 -16.68
CA LYS A 224 10.17 17.95 -17.78
C LYS A 224 10.66 19.23 -18.40
#